data_2f4ab91624d701d51c1cf5efd849961c
#
_entry.id   2f4ab91624d701d51c1cf5efd849961c
#
_cell.length_a   1.000
_cell.length_b   1.000
_cell.length_c   1.000
_cell.angle_alpha   90.00
_cell.angle_beta   90.00
_cell.angle_gamma   90.00
#
_symmetry.space_group_name_H-M   'P 1'
#
loop_
_entity.id
_entity.type
_entity.pdbx_description
1 polymer ?
#
loop_
_entity_poly.entity_id
_entity_poly.type
_entity_poly.pdbx_seq_one_letter_code
_entity_poly.pdbx_strand_id
1 'polypeptide(L)'
;EKTGESLIKSSRVKLIGKTYIHTSFWKDYKEKISAFVNEYHKMNPLKVGISKEELRMRLPSTDVQIFQSALDECSSDGRITLEKDRVSSKAHAKANQNNEVEKKIVDLLLSSAFTPPGLKDISLSTGISEKNAREILDRLAFRGGIIKVAQDMYFHPEMIEELKRRATDFLKKHQEMGPSEFKTELNLS
;
A
#
# COMPACT_ATOMS: atom_id res chain seq x y z
N GLU A 1 41.24 13.78 -1.73
CA GLU A 1 40.11 14.75 -1.55
C GLU A 1 39.98 15.72 -2.73
N LYS A 2 41.05 16.41 -3.14
CA LYS A 2 41.02 17.40 -4.26
C LYS A 2 40.50 16.81 -5.59
N THR A 3 40.78 15.54 -5.90
CA THR A 3 40.36 14.87 -7.15
C THR A 3 38.84 14.59 -7.16
N GLY A 4 38.25 14.21 -6.00
CA GLY A 4 36.81 13.95 -5.88
C GLY A 4 35.97 15.21 -6.05
N GLU A 5 36.37 16.31 -5.44
CA GLU A 5 35.71 17.63 -5.57
C GLU A 5 35.74 18.17 -7.01
N SER A 6 36.86 17.95 -7.73
CA SER A 6 36.97 18.33 -9.15
C SER A 6 36.01 17.52 -10.04
N LEU A 7 35.85 16.23 -9.77
CA LEU A 7 34.91 15.36 -10.49
C LEU A 7 33.44 15.71 -10.22
N ILE A 8 33.10 16.10 -9.00
CA ILE A 8 31.77 16.62 -8.66
C ILE A 8 31.47 17.90 -9.45
N LYS A 9 32.41 18.86 -9.44
CA LYS A 9 32.27 20.12 -10.19
C LYS A 9 32.10 19.90 -11.71
N SER A 10 32.68 18.84 -12.27
CA SER A 10 32.49 18.48 -13.68
C SER A 10 31.17 17.76 -13.97
N SER A 11 30.29 17.56 -12.98
CA SER A 11 29.03 16.82 -13.08
C SER A 11 29.17 15.35 -13.56
N ARG A 12 30.36 14.78 -13.48
CA ARG A 12 30.62 13.38 -13.88
C ARG A 12 30.33 12.37 -12.79
N VAL A 13 30.39 12.82 -11.53
CA VAL A 13 30.09 11.96 -10.38
C VAL A 13 29.16 12.66 -9.40
N LYS A 14 28.38 11.86 -8.69
CA LYS A 14 27.50 12.24 -7.60
C LYS A 14 27.99 11.60 -6.31
N LEU A 15 28.01 12.32 -5.23
CA LEU A 15 28.33 11.80 -3.90
C LEU A 15 27.04 11.40 -3.17
N ILE A 16 26.95 10.13 -2.75
CA ILE A 16 25.85 9.62 -1.94
C ILE A 16 26.45 8.96 -0.71
N GLY A 17 26.17 9.53 0.47
CA GLY A 17 26.86 9.16 1.69
C GLY A 17 28.37 9.37 1.55
N LYS A 18 29.13 8.28 1.52
CA LYS A 18 30.58 8.31 1.34
C LYS A 18 31.06 7.77 -0.03
N THR A 19 30.11 7.46 -0.92
CA THR A 19 30.40 6.79 -2.21
C THR A 19 30.23 7.75 -3.38
N TYR A 20 31.25 7.82 -4.24
CA TYR A 20 31.20 8.54 -5.51
C TYR A 20 30.61 7.64 -6.59
N ILE A 21 29.56 8.09 -7.26
CA ILE A 21 28.84 7.32 -8.28
C ILE A 21 28.90 8.10 -9.60
N HIS A 22 29.25 7.42 -10.69
CA HIS A 22 29.24 8.03 -12.02
C HIS A 22 27.82 8.40 -12.44
N THR A 23 27.63 9.58 -13.01
CA THR A 23 26.30 10.10 -13.36
C THR A 23 25.58 9.25 -14.39
N SER A 24 26.28 8.58 -15.34
CA SER A 24 25.65 7.66 -16.25
C SER A 24 25.09 6.43 -15.52
N PHE A 25 25.87 5.81 -14.61
CA PHE A 25 25.39 4.70 -13.81
C PHE A 25 24.17 5.11 -12.98
N TRP A 26 24.19 6.31 -12.38
CA TRP A 26 23.07 6.82 -11.60
C TRP A 26 21.79 6.96 -12.43
N LYS A 27 21.92 7.49 -13.65
CA LYS A 27 20.79 7.61 -14.58
C LYS A 27 20.24 6.24 -14.96
N ASP A 28 21.13 5.33 -15.40
CA ASP A 28 20.75 3.97 -15.81
C ASP A 28 20.09 3.19 -14.64
N TYR A 29 20.58 3.38 -13.42
CA TYR A 29 20.03 2.74 -12.24
C TYR A 29 18.60 3.22 -11.94
N LYS A 30 18.33 4.52 -12.01
CA LYS A 30 16.98 5.09 -11.88
C LYS A 30 16.04 4.61 -13.00
N GLU A 31 16.55 4.49 -14.22
CA GLU A 31 15.78 3.94 -15.35
C GLU A 31 15.41 2.48 -15.12
N LYS A 32 16.34 1.65 -14.63
CA LYS A 32 16.07 0.25 -14.26
C LYS A 32 15.02 0.13 -13.16
N ILE A 33 15.07 0.97 -12.12
CA ILE A 33 14.04 1.02 -11.09
C ILE A 33 12.67 1.27 -11.72
N SER A 34 12.56 2.31 -12.53
CA SER A 34 11.28 2.72 -13.14
C SER A 34 10.75 1.65 -14.11
N ALA A 35 11.62 1.08 -14.92
CA ALA A 35 11.26 0.02 -15.88
C ALA A 35 10.77 -1.23 -15.15
N PHE A 36 11.48 -1.65 -14.09
CA PHE A 36 11.10 -2.81 -13.30
C PHE A 36 9.73 -2.62 -12.61
N VAL A 37 9.50 -1.46 -11.99
CA VAL A 37 8.22 -1.15 -11.34
C VAL A 37 7.07 -1.14 -12.35
N ASN A 38 7.28 -0.60 -13.55
CA ASN A 38 6.27 -0.61 -14.61
C ASN A 38 5.96 -2.03 -15.10
N GLU A 39 6.97 -2.86 -15.29
CA GLU A 39 6.79 -4.26 -15.71
C GLU A 39 6.09 -5.08 -14.62
N TYR A 40 6.47 -4.88 -13.36
CA TYR A 40 5.80 -5.50 -12.22
C TYR A 40 4.30 -5.23 -12.22
N HIS A 41 3.87 -4.00 -12.49
CA HIS A 41 2.45 -3.66 -12.53
C HIS A 41 1.72 -4.23 -13.75
N LYS A 42 2.37 -4.38 -14.90
CA LYS A 42 1.77 -5.10 -16.04
C LYS A 42 1.46 -6.54 -15.69
N MET A 43 2.37 -7.20 -14.97
CA MET A 43 2.19 -8.59 -14.54
C MET A 43 1.26 -8.73 -13.32
N ASN A 44 1.16 -7.68 -12.49
CA ASN A 44 0.38 -7.67 -11.24
C ASN A 44 -0.54 -6.44 -11.17
N PRO A 45 -1.56 -6.33 -12.03
CA PRO A 45 -2.34 -5.10 -12.16
C PRO A 45 -3.16 -4.75 -10.92
N LEU A 46 -3.47 -5.73 -10.06
CA LEU A 46 -4.27 -5.51 -8.85
C LEU A 46 -3.42 -5.21 -7.60
N LYS A 47 -2.11 -5.43 -7.65
CA LYS A 47 -1.25 -5.16 -6.49
C LYS A 47 -0.98 -3.67 -6.33
N VAL A 48 -0.96 -3.19 -5.09
CA VAL A 48 -0.65 -1.78 -4.73
C VAL A 48 0.73 -1.36 -5.24
N GLY A 49 1.71 -2.26 -5.14
CA GLY A 49 3.08 -2.04 -5.53
C GLY A 49 3.98 -3.18 -5.08
N ILE A 50 5.24 -3.12 -5.47
CA ILE A 50 6.30 -4.02 -5.00
C ILE A 50 6.88 -3.51 -3.68
N SER A 51 7.28 -4.40 -2.76
CA SER A 51 7.97 -3.97 -1.54
C SER A 51 9.38 -3.45 -1.88
N LYS A 52 9.86 -2.48 -1.10
CA LYS A 52 11.23 -1.94 -1.27
C LYS A 52 12.28 -3.04 -1.22
N GLU A 53 12.10 -4.01 -0.32
CA GLU A 53 13.03 -5.12 -0.14
C GLU A 53 13.04 -6.06 -1.36
N GLU A 54 11.86 -6.44 -1.86
CA GLU A 54 11.75 -7.27 -3.07
C GLU A 54 12.35 -6.55 -4.29
N LEU A 55 12.07 -5.25 -4.44
CA LEU A 55 12.64 -4.44 -5.52
C LEU A 55 14.17 -4.38 -5.42
N ARG A 56 14.72 -4.21 -4.21
CA ARG A 56 16.17 -4.20 -3.98
C ARG A 56 16.84 -5.53 -4.37
N MET A 57 16.21 -6.66 -4.05
CA MET A 57 16.74 -7.99 -4.41
C MET A 57 16.71 -8.27 -5.92
N ARG A 58 15.82 -7.62 -6.66
CA ARG A 58 15.68 -7.80 -8.13
C ARG A 58 16.56 -6.87 -8.95
N LEU A 59 17.11 -5.85 -8.34
CA LEU A 59 18.00 -4.88 -8.99
C LEU A 59 19.47 -5.26 -8.78
N PRO A 60 20.41 -4.72 -9.61
CA PRO A 60 21.84 -4.87 -9.35
C PRO A 60 22.16 -4.47 -7.90
N SER A 61 22.96 -5.31 -7.23
CA SER A 61 23.34 -5.09 -5.83
C SER A 61 24.04 -3.73 -5.67
N THR A 62 23.47 -2.90 -4.81
CA THR A 62 24.02 -1.60 -4.42
C THR A 62 23.90 -1.44 -2.90
N ASP A 63 24.64 -0.50 -2.36
CA ASP A 63 24.50 -0.09 -0.98
C ASP A 63 23.06 0.40 -0.68
N VAL A 64 22.57 0.14 0.54
CA VAL A 64 21.21 0.53 0.97
C VAL A 64 20.98 2.04 0.82
N GLN A 65 21.99 2.86 1.10
CA GLN A 65 21.89 4.32 0.98
C GLN A 65 21.77 4.75 -0.49
N ILE A 66 22.50 4.08 -1.39
CA ILE A 66 22.42 4.31 -2.84
C ILE A 66 21.03 3.97 -3.35
N PHE A 67 20.51 2.79 -2.97
CA PHE A 67 19.18 2.36 -3.35
C PHE A 67 18.09 3.33 -2.85
N GLN A 68 18.14 3.70 -1.57
CA GLN A 68 17.15 4.63 -0.99
C GLN A 68 17.20 6.00 -1.68
N SER A 69 18.40 6.55 -1.89
CA SER A 69 18.57 7.84 -2.60
C SER A 69 18.03 7.79 -4.03
N ALA A 70 18.17 6.65 -4.71
CA ALA A 70 17.63 6.46 -6.05
C ALA A 70 16.09 6.41 -6.04
N LEU A 71 15.48 5.75 -5.05
CA LEU A 71 14.03 5.74 -4.87
C LEU A 71 13.48 7.14 -4.60
N ASP A 72 14.13 7.90 -3.71
CA ASP A 72 13.70 9.25 -3.35
C ASP A 72 13.77 10.19 -4.56
N GLU A 73 14.81 10.10 -5.38
CA GLU A 73 14.89 10.86 -6.63
C GLU A 73 13.88 10.41 -7.67
N CYS A 74 13.68 9.10 -7.86
CA CYS A 74 12.64 8.60 -8.78
C CYS A 74 11.24 9.06 -8.36
N SER A 75 10.99 9.17 -7.06
CA SER A 75 9.73 9.70 -6.52
C SER A 75 9.62 11.21 -6.77
N SER A 76 10.67 11.97 -6.51
CA SER A 76 10.72 13.43 -6.76
C SER A 76 10.59 13.75 -8.25
N ASP A 77 11.22 12.95 -9.13
CA ASP A 77 11.07 13.04 -10.59
C ASP A 77 9.66 12.64 -11.07
N GLY A 78 8.81 12.13 -10.17
CA GLY A 78 7.45 11.69 -10.50
C GLY A 78 7.38 10.42 -11.34
N ARG A 79 8.43 9.60 -11.34
CA ARG A 79 8.49 8.32 -12.06
C ARG A 79 7.79 7.19 -11.30
N ILE A 80 7.93 7.21 -9.98
CA ILE A 80 7.33 6.26 -9.06
C ILE A 80 6.60 6.99 -7.94
N THR A 81 5.80 6.26 -7.17
CA THR A 81 5.18 6.71 -5.92
C THR A 81 5.65 5.79 -4.80
N LEU A 82 6.01 6.39 -3.67
CA LEU A 82 6.41 5.67 -2.45
C LEU A 82 5.28 5.79 -1.44
N GLU A 83 4.76 4.65 -0.99
CA GLU A 83 3.74 4.57 0.06
C GLU A 83 4.20 3.55 1.10
N LYS A 84 4.58 4.03 2.28
CA LYS A 84 5.13 3.20 3.37
C LYS A 84 6.35 2.39 2.87
N ASP A 85 6.21 1.06 2.80
CA ASP A 85 7.23 0.12 2.31
C ASP A 85 7.06 -0.27 0.84
N ARG A 86 6.08 0.31 0.11
CA ARG A 86 5.71 -0.04 -1.26
C ARG A 86 6.17 0.99 -2.27
N VAL A 87 6.53 0.48 -3.44
CA VAL A 87 6.92 1.25 -4.61
C VAL A 87 5.95 0.95 -5.74
N SER A 88 5.33 1.97 -6.32
CA SER A 88 4.40 1.85 -7.44
C SER A 88 4.72 2.83 -8.55
N SER A 89 4.30 2.54 -9.78
CA SER A 89 4.39 3.52 -10.87
C SER A 89 3.29 4.58 -10.71
N LYS A 90 3.60 5.81 -11.07
CA LYS A 90 2.64 6.93 -10.97
C LYS A 90 1.37 6.70 -11.81
N ALA A 91 1.50 6.07 -12.97
CA ALA A 91 0.37 5.73 -13.82
C ALA A 91 -0.56 4.72 -13.16
N HIS A 92 0.03 3.69 -12.53
CA HIS A 92 -0.72 2.65 -11.83
C HIS A 92 -1.41 3.18 -10.58
N ALA A 93 -0.76 4.04 -9.80
CA ALA A 93 -1.36 4.68 -8.63
C ALA A 93 -2.61 5.50 -9.00
N LYS A 94 -2.59 6.22 -10.13
CA LYS A 94 -3.76 6.98 -10.62
C LYS A 94 -4.88 6.08 -11.17
N ALA A 95 -4.55 5.04 -11.96
CA ALA A 95 -5.53 4.14 -12.56
C ALA A 95 -6.34 3.36 -11.51
N ASN A 96 -5.71 3.06 -10.38
CA ASN A 96 -6.34 2.34 -9.27
C ASN A 96 -7.26 3.19 -8.38
N GLN A 97 -7.30 4.51 -8.53
CA GLN A 97 -8.21 5.39 -7.77
C GLN A 97 -9.67 5.37 -8.29
N ASN A 98 -9.90 4.94 -9.53
CA ASN A 98 -11.22 4.99 -10.20
C ASN A 98 -11.80 3.59 -10.51
N ASN A 99 -11.52 2.58 -9.69
CA ASN A 99 -11.99 1.24 -9.98
C ASN A 99 -13.42 1.04 -9.42
N GLU A 100 -14.41 0.85 -10.32
CA GLU A 100 -15.81 0.56 -9.95
C GLU A 100 -15.94 -0.64 -9.01
N VAL A 101 -15.05 -1.63 -9.15
CA VAL A 101 -15.04 -2.81 -8.28
C VAL A 101 -14.62 -2.43 -6.85
N GLU A 102 -13.63 -1.55 -6.67
CA GLU A 102 -13.25 -1.05 -5.35
C GLU A 102 -14.42 -0.32 -4.69
N LYS A 103 -15.10 0.53 -5.45
CA LYS A 103 -16.29 1.25 -4.94
C LYS A 103 -17.39 0.28 -4.51
N LYS A 104 -17.72 -0.72 -5.34
CA LYS A 104 -18.69 -1.75 -4.98
C LYS A 104 -18.31 -2.52 -3.71
N ILE A 105 -17.04 -2.84 -3.51
CA ILE A 105 -16.55 -3.50 -2.29
C ILE A 105 -16.71 -2.59 -1.07
N VAL A 106 -16.33 -1.33 -1.17
CA VAL A 106 -16.48 -0.35 -0.07
C VAL A 106 -17.94 -0.15 0.29
N ASP A 107 -18.81 0.02 -0.71
CA ASP A 107 -20.27 0.18 -0.51
C ASP A 107 -20.88 -1.07 0.13
N LEU A 108 -20.42 -2.27 -0.27
CA LEU A 108 -20.86 -3.54 0.31
C LEU A 108 -20.44 -3.67 1.78
N LEU A 109 -19.20 -3.31 2.12
CA LEU A 109 -18.72 -3.31 3.51
C LEU A 109 -19.43 -2.27 4.38
N LEU A 110 -19.78 -1.12 3.82
CA LEU A 110 -20.56 -0.09 4.52
C LEU A 110 -21.98 -0.57 4.79
N SER A 111 -22.65 -1.17 3.80
CA SER A 111 -24.04 -1.64 3.92
C SER A 111 -24.20 -2.88 4.81
N SER A 112 -23.15 -3.67 4.99
CA SER A 112 -23.17 -4.89 5.82
C SER A 112 -23.05 -4.63 7.33
N ALA A 113 -22.89 -3.38 7.73
CA ALA A 113 -22.79 -2.94 9.13
C ALA A 113 -21.73 -3.75 9.93
N PHE A 114 -22.15 -4.48 10.96
CA PHE A 114 -21.25 -5.23 11.86
C PHE A 114 -21.07 -6.71 11.46
N THR A 115 -21.71 -7.15 10.38
CA THR A 115 -21.56 -8.51 9.82
C THR A 115 -20.90 -8.45 8.45
N PRO A 116 -19.58 -8.23 8.40
CA PRO A 116 -18.89 -8.03 7.13
C PRO A 116 -18.97 -9.28 6.24
N PRO A 117 -19.17 -9.12 4.92
CA PRO A 117 -19.24 -10.24 3.99
C PRO A 117 -17.88 -10.93 3.90
N GLY A 118 -17.92 -12.25 3.75
CA GLY A 118 -16.73 -13.07 3.47
C GLY A 118 -16.21 -12.86 2.05
N LEU A 119 -15.01 -13.39 1.76
CA LEU A 119 -14.41 -13.30 0.42
C LEU A 119 -15.30 -13.89 -0.67
N LYS A 120 -16.00 -14.99 -0.34
CA LYS A 120 -16.93 -15.65 -1.27
C LYS A 120 -18.11 -14.76 -1.63
N ASP A 121 -18.70 -14.07 -0.65
CA ASP A 121 -19.82 -13.15 -0.87
C ASP A 121 -19.40 -11.94 -1.69
N ILE A 122 -18.21 -11.40 -1.40
CA ILE A 122 -17.61 -10.30 -2.18
C ILE A 122 -17.34 -10.75 -3.61
N SER A 123 -16.79 -11.95 -3.81
CA SER A 123 -16.54 -12.56 -5.12
C SER A 123 -17.83 -12.67 -5.94
N LEU A 124 -18.88 -13.20 -5.34
CA LEU A 124 -20.20 -13.34 -5.97
C LEU A 124 -20.81 -11.97 -6.32
N SER A 125 -20.78 -11.02 -5.40
CA SER A 125 -21.40 -9.70 -5.59
C SER A 125 -20.68 -8.84 -6.62
N THR A 126 -19.35 -9.01 -6.76
CA THR A 126 -18.52 -8.21 -7.67
C THR A 126 -18.19 -8.88 -9.00
N GLY A 127 -18.43 -10.20 -9.10
CA GLY A 127 -18.12 -11.00 -10.29
C GLY A 127 -16.61 -11.25 -10.50
N ILE A 128 -15.77 -11.07 -9.47
CA ILE A 128 -14.33 -11.34 -9.54
C ILE A 128 -13.96 -12.59 -8.73
N SER A 129 -12.81 -13.19 -9.01
CA SER A 129 -12.33 -14.33 -8.22
C SER A 129 -12.02 -13.95 -6.77
N GLU A 130 -12.13 -14.88 -5.82
CA GLU A 130 -11.77 -14.64 -4.40
C GLU A 130 -10.32 -14.19 -4.25
N LYS A 131 -9.40 -14.67 -5.09
CA LYS A 131 -8.01 -14.20 -5.12
C LYS A 131 -7.92 -12.72 -5.45
N ASN A 132 -8.63 -12.29 -6.49
CA ASN A 132 -8.66 -10.87 -6.90
C ASN A 132 -9.37 -10.02 -5.85
N ALA A 133 -10.45 -10.51 -5.25
CA ALA A 133 -11.14 -9.83 -4.15
C ALA A 133 -10.20 -9.59 -2.97
N ARG A 134 -9.43 -10.61 -2.56
CA ARG A 134 -8.42 -10.49 -1.49
C ARG A 134 -7.35 -9.45 -1.83
N GLU A 135 -6.81 -9.46 -3.05
CA GLU A 135 -5.79 -8.48 -3.47
C GLU A 135 -6.33 -7.05 -3.45
N ILE A 136 -7.60 -6.84 -3.83
CA ILE A 136 -8.26 -5.54 -3.77
C ILE A 136 -8.50 -5.11 -2.32
N LEU A 137 -8.98 -6.01 -1.46
CA LEU A 137 -9.21 -5.73 -0.03
C LEU A 137 -7.91 -5.38 0.69
N ASP A 138 -6.83 -6.12 0.46
CA ASP A 138 -5.52 -5.83 1.03
C ASP A 138 -5.00 -4.47 0.55
N ARG A 139 -5.23 -4.12 -0.72
CA ARG A 139 -4.91 -2.81 -1.28
C ARG A 139 -5.71 -1.68 -0.65
N LEU A 140 -7.02 -1.86 -0.49
CA LEU A 140 -7.90 -0.87 0.16
C LEU A 140 -7.52 -0.68 1.63
N ALA A 141 -7.22 -1.77 2.35
CA ALA A 141 -6.76 -1.71 3.73
C ALA A 141 -5.40 -1.02 3.87
N PHE A 142 -4.47 -1.28 2.95
CA PHE A 142 -3.16 -0.60 2.93
C PHE A 142 -3.31 0.92 2.77
N ARG A 143 -4.25 1.37 1.94
CA ARG A 143 -4.56 2.79 1.72
C ARG A 143 -5.38 3.44 2.83
N GLY A 144 -5.90 2.66 3.76
CA GLY A 144 -6.77 3.13 4.84
C GLY A 144 -8.23 3.33 4.43
N GLY A 145 -8.63 2.86 3.24
CA GLY A 145 -10.02 2.91 2.79
C GLY A 145 -10.95 1.93 3.50
N ILE A 146 -10.38 0.84 4.04
CA ILE A 146 -11.06 -0.14 4.89
C ILE A 146 -10.12 -0.59 6.01
N ILE A 147 -10.64 -1.25 7.03
CA ILE A 147 -9.88 -1.74 8.18
C ILE A 147 -9.88 -3.26 8.20
N LYS A 148 -8.70 -3.87 8.18
CA LYS A 148 -8.51 -5.31 8.35
C LYS A 148 -8.41 -5.61 9.86
N VAL A 149 -9.37 -6.36 10.38
CA VAL A 149 -9.43 -6.74 11.81
C VAL A 149 -8.85 -8.14 12.04
N ALA A 150 -9.08 -9.06 11.13
CA ALA A 150 -8.55 -10.42 11.18
C ALA A 150 -8.31 -10.96 9.76
N GLN A 151 -7.84 -12.21 9.65
CA GLN A 151 -7.71 -12.85 8.35
C GLN A 151 -9.08 -12.90 7.66
N ASP A 152 -9.13 -12.34 6.43
CA ASP A 152 -10.33 -12.26 5.59
C ASP A 152 -11.53 -11.51 6.22
N MET A 153 -11.29 -10.71 7.26
CA MET A 153 -12.30 -9.90 7.94
C MET A 153 -11.96 -8.41 7.80
N TYR A 154 -12.79 -7.69 7.05
CA TYR A 154 -12.59 -6.29 6.71
C TYR A 154 -13.85 -5.50 7.02
N PHE A 155 -13.68 -4.28 7.55
CA PHE A 155 -14.76 -3.37 7.90
C PHE A 155 -14.60 -2.02 7.23
N HIS A 156 -15.71 -1.35 6.98
CA HIS A 156 -15.68 0.08 6.67
C HIS A 156 -15.23 0.88 7.91
N PRO A 157 -14.40 1.92 7.78
CA PRO A 157 -13.94 2.71 8.93
C PRO A 157 -15.08 3.27 9.79
N GLU A 158 -16.17 3.74 9.17
CA GLU A 158 -17.35 4.25 9.89
C GLU A 158 -17.97 3.20 10.82
N MET A 159 -17.98 1.94 10.41
CA MET A 159 -18.53 0.86 11.25
C MET A 159 -17.66 0.60 12.48
N ILE A 160 -16.35 0.72 12.35
CA ILE A 160 -15.44 0.60 13.50
C ILE A 160 -15.60 1.78 14.45
N GLU A 161 -15.77 3.00 13.96
CA GLU A 161 -16.02 4.16 14.82
C GLU A 161 -17.38 4.08 15.52
N GLU A 162 -18.41 3.62 14.83
CA GLU A 162 -19.73 3.39 15.43
C GLU A 162 -19.67 2.28 16.50
N LEU A 163 -18.91 1.21 16.25
CA LEU A 163 -18.68 0.13 17.22
C LEU A 163 -18.00 0.68 18.49
N LYS A 164 -16.94 1.46 18.33
CA LYS A 164 -16.25 2.11 19.46
C LYS A 164 -17.18 3.03 20.24
N ARG A 165 -18.00 3.81 19.55
CA ARG A 165 -18.98 4.71 20.15
C ARG A 165 -19.99 3.91 21.01
N ARG A 166 -20.61 2.87 20.45
CA ARG A 166 -21.57 2.02 21.17
C ARG A 166 -20.94 1.34 22.38
N ALA A 167 -19.76 0.75 22.22
CA ALA A 167 -19.04 0.13 23.34
C ALA A 167 -18.73 1.15 24.44
N THR A 168 -18.30 2.35 24.08
CA THR A 168 -18.01 3.43 25.03
C THR A 168 -19.29 3.87 25.78
N ASP A 169 -20.39 4.04 25.07
CA ASP A 169 -21.66 4.46 25.66
C ASP A 169 -22.26 3.38 26.57
N PHE A 170 -22.09 2.11 26.23
CA PHE A 170 -22.46 0.98 27.10
C PHE A 170 -21.63 0.97 28.40
N LEU A 171 -20.30 1.08 28.28
CA LEU A 171 -19.38 1.06 29.41
C LEU A 171 -19.60 2.23 30.38
N LYS A 172 -20.00 3.41 29.87
CA LYS A 172 -20.40 4.54 30.73
C LYS A 172 -21.60 4.23 31.61
N LYS A 173 -22.50 3.36 31.15
CA LYS A 173 -23.72 2.98 31.87
C LYS A 173 -23.53 1.76 32.79
N HIS A 174 -22.73 0.79 32.36
CA HIS A 174 -22.68 -0.53 32.97
C HIS A 174 -21.30 -0.88 33.58
N GLN A 175 -20.30 0.02 33.45
CA GLN A 175 -18.92 -0.12 33.96
C GLN A 175 -18.10 -1.27 33.35
N GLU A 176 -18.72 -2.38 32.97
CA GLU A 176 -18.10 -3.53 32.30
C GLU A 176 -18.95 -4.02 31.14
N MET A 177 -18.33 -4.70 30.18
CA MET A 177 -18.97 -5.32 29.02
C MET A 177 -18.35 -6.67 28.74
N GLY A 178 -19.13 -7.72 28.92
CA GLY A 178 -18.72 -9.07 28.56
C GLY A 178 -18.98 -9.39 27.07
N PRO A 179 -18.48 -10.56 26.59
CA PRO A 179 -18.69 -10.96 25.20
C PRO A 179 -20.17 -11.09 24.78
N SER A 180 -21.06 -11.49 25.72
CA SER A 180 -22.50 -11.63 25.47
C SER A 180 -23.18 -10.30 25.31
N GLU A 181 -22.90 -9.34 26.21
CA GLU A 181 -23.41 -7.98 26.13
C GLU A 181 -22.93 -7.28 24.87
N PHE A 182 -21.64 -7.47 24.51
CA PHE A 182 -21.08 -6.93 23.28
C PHE A 182 -21.79 -7.46 22.03
N LYS A 183 -22.08 -8.76 21.95
CA LYS A 183 -22.85 -9.35 20.86
C LYS A 183 -24.25 -8.80 20.76
N THR A 184 -24.94 -8.68 21.92
CA THR A 184 -26.31 -8.18 21.98
C THR A 184 -26.38 -6.72 21.55
N GLU A 185 -25.47 -5.87 22.04
CA GLU A 185 -25.42 -4.45 21.71
C GLU A 185 -25.15 -4.19 20.21
N LEU A 186 -24.41 -5.08 19.57
CA LEU A 186 -24.10 -5.02 18.14
C LEU A 186 -25.10 -5.79 17.25
N ASN A 187 -26.10 -6.44 17.81
CA ASN A 187 -27.01 -7.31 17.06
C ASN A 187 -26.28 -8.44 16.31
N LEU A 188 -25.21 -8.99 16.89
CA LEU A 188 -24.44 -10.10 16.31
C LEU A 188 -25.04 -11.43 16.76
N SER A 189 -25.39 -12.26 15.81
CA SER A 189 -25.83 -13.65 16.04
C SER A 189 -24.66 -14.60 16.33
#